data_b59c6bf35f1bc42a462ca048769de94e
#
_entry.id   b59c6bf35f1bc42a462ca048769de94e
#
_cell.length_a   1.000
_cell.length_b   1.000
_cell.length_c   1.000
_cell.angle_alpha   90.00
_cell.angle_beta   90.00
_cell.angle_gamma   90.00
#
_symmetry.space_group_name_H-M   'P 1'
#
loop_
_entity.id
_entity.type
_entity.pdbx_description
1 polymer ?
#
loop_
_entity_poly.entity_id
_entity_poly.type
_entity_poly.pdbx_seq_one_letter_code
_entity_poly.pdbx_strand_id
1 'polypeptide(L)'
;GAFAAYGYFKDPQDKNSLVVDEYVAEVVREIFAWKVQGVSPQDIADRLNVGGILSPLEYKRSLGMKCSTPLQTNLKASWSAASVIRLLKNPIYIGTLTQGRATTPSYKVHKRVKKAENEWSVIENNHAPIVSRKDFDTVQKVLALDTRRSPDEESVSLFSGMVFCGDC
;
A
#
# COMPACT_ATOMS: atom_id res chain seq x y z
N GLY A 1 9.59 -10.60 7.82
CA GLY A 1 9.34 -10.88 6.40
C GLY A 1 10.62 -10.90 5.59
N ALA A 2 10.63 -11.60 4.46
CA ALA A 2 11.83 -11.73 3.64
C ALA A 2 12.30 -10.42 3.02
N PHE A 3 11.35 -9.52 2.68
CA PHE A 3 11.63 -8.26 2.00
C PHE A 3 11.06 -7.07 2.76
N ALA A 4 11.76 -5.93 2.70
CA ALA A 4 11.24 -4.65 3.17
C ALA A 4 10.07 -4.15 2.29
N ALA A 5 9.25 -3.24 2.83
CA ALA A 5 8.24 -2.55 2.05
C ALA A 5 8.90 -1.60 1.04
N TYR A 6 8.17 -1.25 -0.02
CA TYR A 6 8.60 -0.23 -0.98
C TYR A 6 8.84 1.10 -0.27
N GLY A 7 9.98 1.74 -0.49
CA GLY A 7 10.42 2.94 0.25
C GLY A 7 11.32 2.65 1.46
N TYR A 8 11.60 1.36 1.76
CA TYR A 8 12.50 0.98 2.84
C TYR A 8 13.47 -0.09 2.42
N PHE A 9 14.67 -0.06 3.00
CA PHE A 9 15.63 -1.15 3.04
C PHE A 9 15.68 -1.80 4.42
N LYS A 10 16.18 -3.00 4.49
CA LYS A 10 16.63 -3.60 5.75
C LYS A 10 18.00 -3.06 6.09
N ASP A 11 18.21 -2.70 7.34
CA ASP A 11 19.53 -2.32 7.82
C ASP A 11 20.51 -3.50 7.63
N PRO A 12 21.65 -3.28 7.00
CA PRO A 12 22.69 -4.33 6.87
C PRO A 12 23.20 -4.85 8.20
N GLN A 13 23.21 -4.02 9.25
CA GLN A 13 23.70 -4.36 10.59
C GLN A 13 22.60 -5.01 11.44
N ASP A 14 21.35 -4.54 11.32
CA ASP A 14 20.19 -5.08 12.03
C ASP A 14 19.06 -5.42 11.05
N LYS A 15 18.91 -6.70 10.73
CA LYS A 15 17.87 -7.20 9.80
C LYS A 15 16.43 -6.93 10.26
N ASN A 16 16.21 -6.53 11.50
CA ASN A 16 14.92 -6.21 12.06
C ASN A 16 14.62 -4.70 11.97
N SER A 17 15.63 -3.88 11.70
CA SER A 17 15.49 -2.44 11.49
C SER A 17 15.22 -2.10 10.02
N LEU A 18 14.47 -1.01 9.81
CA LEU A 18 14.15 -0.49 8.49
C LEU A 18 14.78 0.91 8.33
N VAL A 19 15.48 1.10 7.22
CA VAL A 19 16.07 2.37 6.81
C VAL A 19 15.30 2.90 5.61
N VAL A 20 15.05 4.20 5.58
CA VAL A 20 14.34 4.87 4.47
C VAL A 20 15.21 4.84 3.22
N ASP A 21 14.61 4.43 2.11
CA ASP A 21 15.16 4.59 0.76
C ASP A 21 14.67 5.92 0.19
N GLU A 22 15.45 6.98 0.33
CA GLU A 22 15.01 8.34 0.00
C GLU A 22 14.55 8.48 -1.44
N TYR A 23 15.18 7.80 -2.40
CA TYR A 23 14.78 7.86 -3.79
C TYR A 23 13.35 7.34 -4.00
N VAL A 24 13.02 6.21 -3.40
CA VAL A 24 11.70 5.61 -3.51
C VAL A 24 10.71 6.23 -2.53
N ALA A 25 11.18 6.73 -1.39
CA ALA A 25 10.35 7.41 -0.40
C ALA A 25 9.69 8.67 -0.99
N GLU A 26 10.37 9.39 -1.88
CA GLU A 26 9.76 10.52 -2.61
C GLU A 26 8.55 10.08 -3.42
N VAL A 27 8.65 8.98 -4.14
CA VAL A 27 7.52 8.41 -4.89
C VAL A 27 6.35 8.06 -3.96
N VAL A 28 6.65 7.51 -2.78
CA VAL A 28 5.61 7.22 -1.79
C VAL A 28 4.93 8.50 -1.30
N ARG A 29 5.69 9.55 -0.99
CA ARG A 29 5.15 10.87 -0.59
C ARG A 29 4.24 11.45 -1.67
N GLU A 30 4.64 11.38 -2.94
CA GLU A 30 3.83 11.84 -4.08
C GLU A 30 2.52 11.05 -4.21
N ILE A 31 2.55 9.72 -4.10
CA ILE A 31 1.35 8.87 -4.12
C ILE A 31 0.35 9.31 -3.05
N PHE A 32 0.82 9.58 -1.82
CA PHE A 32 -0.03 10.07 -0.74
C PHE A 32 -0.55 11.48 -1.02
N ALA A 33 0.29 12.40 -1.52
CA ALA A 33 -0.11 13.76 -1.87
C ALA A 33 -1.19 13.78 -2.96
N TRP A 34 -1.03 12.99 -4.03
CA TRP A 34 -2.06 12.87 -5.07
C TRP A 34 -3.37 12.31 -4.51
N LYS A 35 -3.30 11.35 -3.60
CA LYS A 35 -4.53 10.81 -3.00
C LYS A 35 -5.23 11.81 -2.09
N VAL A 36 -4.50 12.62 -1.33
CA VAL A 36 -5.05 13.75 -0.54
C VAL A 36 -5.74 14.77 -1.46
N GLN A 37 -5.21 15.00 -2.66
CA GLN A 37 -5.82 15.85 -3.70
C GLN A 37 -7.04 15.22 -4.38
N GLY A 38 -7.43 13.99 -4.02
CA GLY A 38 -8.60 13.30 -4.57
C GLY A 38 -8.35 12.48 -5.83
N VAL A 39 -7.10 12.37 -6.30
CA VAL A 39 -6.78 11.56 -7.49
C VAL A 39 -7.16 10.10 -7.26
N SER A 40 -7.77 9.47 -8.28
CA SER A 40 -8.17 8.09 -8.18
C SER A 40 -6.96 7.14 -8.12
N PRO A 41 -7.05 5.98 -7.46
CA PRO A 41 -5.96 5.01 -7.44
C PRO A 41 -5.55 4.50 -8.82
N GLN A 42 -6.47 4.49 -9.78
CA GLN A 42 -6.17 4.12 -11.17
C GLN A 42 -5.35 5.20 -11.85
N ASP A 43 -5.77 6.47 -11.76
CA ASP A 43 -5.03 7.59 -12.34
C ASP A 43 -3.62 7.74 -11.74
N ILE A 44 -3.46 7.46 -10.44
CA ILE A 44 -2.15 7.40 -9.78
C ILE A 44 -1.29 6.29 -10.42
N ALA A 45 -1.85 5.10 -10.58
CA ALA A 45 -1.12 3.98 -11.21
C ALA A 45 -0.70 4.31 -12.64
N ASP A 46 -1.58 4.95 -13.41
CA ASP A 46 -1.31 5.33 -14.80
C ASP A 46 -0.22 6.41 -14.89
N ARG A 47 -0.26 7.43 -14.01
CA ARG A 47 0.81 8.44 -13.90
C ARG A 47 2.18 7.81 -13.61
N LEU A 48 2.23 6.88 -12.65
CA LEU A 48 3.46 6.18 -12.29
C LEU A 48 4.00 5.33 -13.46
N ASN A 49 3.11 4.66 -14.19
CA ASN A 49 3.47 3.85 -15.36
C ASN A 49 3.97 4.72 -16.51
N VAL A 50 3.29 5.83 -16.81
CA VAL A 50 3.69 6.78 -17.85
C VAL A 50 5.03 7.45 -17.49
N GLY A 51 5.23 7.78 -16.21
CA GLY A 51 6.49 8.31 -15.69
C GLY A 51 7.64 7.29 -15.64
N GLY A 52 7.40 6.03 -16.01
CA GLY A 52 8.42 4.98 -16.00
C GLY A 52 8.88 4.57 -14.59
N ILE A 53 8.10 4.91 -13.56
CA ILE A 53 8.41 4.57 -12.16
C ILE A 53 8.21 3.07 -11.94
N LEU A 54 9.26 2.40 -11.51
CA LEU A 54 9.23 0.95 -11.28
C LEU A 54 8.22 0.57 -10.19
N SER A 55 7.39 -0.41 -10.48
CA SER A 55 6.49 -0.99 -9.47
C SER A 55 7.28 -1.66 -8.34
N PRO A 56 6.70 -1.88 -7.14
CA PRO A 56 7.40 -2.47 -6.01
C PRO A 56 8.08 -3.81 -6.32
N LEU A 57 7.52 -4.60 -7.24
CA LEU A 57 8.10 -5.87 -7.66
C LEU A 57 9.29 -5.66 -8.60
N GLU A 58 9.14 -4.79 -9.60
CA GLU A 58 10.22 -4.49 -10.56
C GLU A 58 11.38 -3.75 -9.88
N TYR A 59 11.10 -2.88 -8.92
CA TYR A 59 12.15 -2.24 -8.13
C TYR A 59 12.98 -3.26 -7.35
N LYS A 60 12.35 -4.25 -6.72
CA LYS A 60 13.10 -5.34 -6.05
C LYS A 60 13.93 -6.17 -7.02
N ARG A 61 13.42 -6.41 -8.22
CA ARG A 61 14.17 -7.11 -9.27
C ARG A 61 15.37 -6.31 -9.77
N SER A 62 15.22 -5.01 -9.93
CA SER A 62 16.32 -4.12 -10.33
C SER A 62 17.46 -4.11 -9.30
N LEU A 63 17.14 -4.36 -8.03
CA LEU A 63 18.12 -4.55 -6.94
C LEU A 63 18.70 -5.97 -6.89
N GLY A 64 18.45 -6.81 -7.90
CA GLY A 64 18.96 -8.19 -7.96
C GLY A 64 18.23 -9.18 -7.04
N MET A 65 17.10 -8.78 -6.43
CA MET A 65 16.36 -9.68 -5.56
C MET A 65 15.54 -10.70 -6.37
N LYS A 66 15.64 -11.98 -6.04
CA LYS A 66 14.83 -13.04 -6.66
C LYS A 66 13.40 -12.97 -6.15
N CYS A 67 12.56 -12.18 -6.82
CA CYS A 67 11.15 -12.01 -6.50
C CYS A 67 10.29 -12.53 -7.65
N SER A 68 9.36 -13.42 -7.33
CA SER A 68 8.34 -13.90 -8.26
C SER A 68 6.97 -13.89 -7.60
N THR A 69 5.93 -13.74 -8.39
CA THR A 69 4.55 -13.91 -7.94
C THR A 69 3.81 -14.79 -8.95
N PRO A 70 3.07 -15.80 -8.48
CA PRO A 70 2.32 -16.70 -9.36
C PRO A 70 1.16 -15.98 -10.10
N LEU A 71 0.80 -14.78 -9.64
CA LEU A 71 -0.29 -13.98 -10.24
C LEU A 71 0.19 -13.04 -11.36
N GLN A 72 1.49 -13.04 -11.67
CA GLN A 72 2.00 -12.18 -12.72
C GLN A 72 1.76 -12.82 -14.09
N THR A 73 0.98 -12.14 -14.92
CA THR A 73 0.68 -12.55 -16.32
C THR A 73 1.57 -11.87 -17.34
N ASN A 74 2.12 -10.71 -17.04
CA ASN A 74 2.99 -9.93 -17.93
C ASN A 74 4.48 -10.12 -17.59
N LEU A 75 5.35 -9.95 -18.58
CA LEU A 75 6.81 -10.03 -18.42
C LEU A 75 7.35 -9.03 -17.40
N LYS A 76 6.80 -7.80 -17.41
CA LYS A 76 7.11 -6.74 -16.43
C LYS A 76 5.89 -6.43 -15.60
N ALA A 77 6.08 -6.27 -14.30
CA ALA A 77 5.03 -5.86 -13.40
C ALA A 77 4.86 -4.33 -13.46
N SER A 78 3.66 -3.87 -13.76
CA SER A 78 3.28 -2.45 -13.75
C SER A 78 2.55 -2.08 -12.45
N TRP A 79 2.40 -0.79 -12.20
CA TRP A 79 1.49 -0.30 -11.18
C TRP A 79 0.04 -0.58 -11.56
N SER A 80 -0.77 -0.87 -10.58
CA SER A 80 -2.22 -1.07 -10.71
C SER A 80 -2.94 -0.37 -9.55
N ALA A 81 -4.22 -0.05 -9.72
CA ALA A 81 -5.03 0.52 -8.65
C ALA A 81 -4.95 -0.30 -7.36
N ALA A 82 -4.95 -1.64 -7.48
CA ALA A 82 -4.83 -2.54 -6.33
C ALA A 82 -3.48 -2.41 -5.61
N SER A 83 -2.38 -2.21 -6.34
CA SER A 83 -1.05 -2.00 -5.75
C SER A 83 -0.96 -0.66 -5.05
N VAL A 84 -1.53 0.40 -5.62
CA VAL A 84 -1.62 1.74 -5.02
C VAL A 84 -2.46 1.69 -3.74
N ILE A 85 -3.66 1.11 -3.75
CA ILE A 85 -4.52 0.97 -2.56
C ILE A 85 -3.82 0.19 -1.46
N ARG A 86 -3.11 -0.89 -1.79
CA ARG A 86 -2.34 -1.68 -0.83
C ARG A 86 -1.23 -0.87 -0.17
N LEU A 87 -0.56 -0.02 -0.94
CA LEU A 87 0.45 0.90 -0.45
C LEU A 87 -0.20 1.92 0.49
N LEU A 88 -1.23 2.62 0.06
CA LEU A 88 -1.93 3.66 0.83
C LEU A 88 -2.52 3.16 2.16
N LYS A 89 -2.92 1.88 2.25
CA LYS A 89 -3.46 1.25 3.47
C LYS A 89 -2.39 0.67 4.40
N ASN A 90 -1.12 0.76 4.06
CA ASN A 90 -0.08 0.11 4.85
C ASN A 90 0.46 1.04 5.94
N PRO A 91 0.25 0.73 7.25
CA PRO A 91 0.71 1.58 8.35
C PRO A 91 2.22 1.65 8.52
N ILE A 92 2.98 0.87 7.76
CA ILE A 92 4.44 0.92 7.78
C ILE A 92 4.97 2.31 7.39
N TYR A 93 4.23 3.05 6.56
CA TYR A 93 4.65 4.39 6.10
C TYR A 93 4.56 5.47 7.18
N ILE A 94 3.86 5.21 8.28
CA ILE A 94 3.82 6.06 9.48
C ILE A 94 4.70 5.52 10.63
N GLY A 95 5.64 4.64 10.32
CA GLY A 95 6.54 4.05 11.32
C GLY A 95 5.93 2.92 12.16
N THR A 96 4.75 2.41 11.80
CA THR A 96 4.06 1.35 12.54
C THR A 96 4.32 -0.01 11.90
N LEU A 97 4.93 -0.92 12.66
CA LEU A 97 5.14 -2.30 12.23
C LEU A 97 3.99 -3.18 12.73
N THR A 98 3.29 -3.83 11.81
CA THR A 98 2.21 -4.78 12.12
C THR A 98 2.61 -6.19 11.71
N GLN A 99 2.60 -7.10 12.66
CA GLN A 99 2.96 -8.52 12.46
C GLN A 99 1.82 -9.44 12.92
N GLY A 100 1.91 -10.74 12.59
CA GLY A 100 0.97 -11.74 13.08
C GLY A 100 -0.44 -11.67 12.45
N ARG A 101 -0.62 -11.01 11.30
CA ARG A 101 -1.92 -10.87 10.62
C ARG A 101 -2.54 -12.19 10.15
N ALA A 102 -1.75 -13.26 10.09
CA ALA A 102 -2.23 -14.58 9.69
C ALA A 102 -1.39 -15.67 10.34
N THR A 103 -2.00 -16.81 10.55
CA THR A 103 -1.39 -18.02 11.10
C THR A 103 -1.69 -19.24 10.25
N THR A 104 -0.89 -20.29 10.43
CA THR A 104 -1.18 -21.62 9.90
C THR A 104 -1.59 -22.49 11.08
N PRO A 105 -2.82 -23.01 11.13
CA PRO A 105 -3.35 -23.72 12.31
C PRO A 105 -2.54 -24.95 12.70
N SER A 106 -1.94 -25.62 11.72
CA SER A 106 -1.08 -26.80 11.93
C SER A 106 -0.04 -26.91 10.84
N TYR A 107 1.09 -27.53 11.14
CA TYR A 107 2.12 -27.84 10.13
C TYR A 107 1.61 -28.77 9.00
N LYS A 108 0.55 -29.54 9.27
CA LYS A 108 -0.11 -30.42 8.28
C LYS A 108 -1.11 -29.68 7.39
N VAL A 109 -1.60 -28.52 7.83
CA VAL A 109 -2.59 -27.72 7.11
C VAL A 109 -1.93 -26.49 6.56
N HIS A 110 -1.56 -26.51 5.28
CA HIS A 110 -0.90 -25.38 4.61
C HIS A 110 -1.83 -24.19 4.33
N LYS A 111 -3.08 -24.22 4.80
CA LYS A 111 -4.04 -23.13 4.65
C LYS A 111 -3.70 -22.00 5.63
N ARG A 112 -3.44 -20.82 5.08
CA ARG A 112 -3.20 -19.61 5.85
C ARG A 112 -4.54 -18.99 6.28
N VAL A 113 -4.74 -18.81 7.58
CA VAL A 113 -5.95 -18.22 8.17
C VAL A 113 -5.63 -16.82 8.66
N LYS A 114 -6.46 -15.84 8.33
CA LYS A 114 -6.33 -14.47 8.84
C LYS A 114 -6.72 -14.45 10.32
N LYS A 115 -5.96 -13.75 11.13
CA LYS A 115 -6.26 -13.46 12.52
C LYS A 115 -7.12 -12.21 12.64
N ALA A 116 -7.89 -12.12 13.72
CA ALA A 116 -8.59 -10.89 14.08
C ALA A 116 -7.58 -9.76 14.39
N GLU A 117 -8.00 -8.52 14.20
CA GLU A 117 -7.08 -7.36 14.34
C GLU A 117 -6.55 -7.19 15.76
N ASN A 118 -7.32 -7.57 16.77
CA ASN A 118 -6.92 -7.58 18.17
C ASN A 118 -5.82 -8.59 18.52
N GLU A 119 -5.57 -9.56 17.64
CA GLU A 119 -4.51 -10.55 17.78
C GLU A 119 -3.21 -10.16 17.05
N TRP A 120 -3.21 -9.02 16.36
CA TRP A 120 -2.02 -8.56 15.66
C TRP A 120 -1.01 -7.95 16.63
N SER A 121 0.27 -8.18 16.40
CA SER A 121 1.34 -7.47 17.08
C SER A 121 1.58 -6.15 16.37
N VAL A 122 1.27 -5.04 17.02
CA VAL A 122 1.43 -3.69 16.50
C VAL A 122 2.49 -2.98 17.33
N ILE A 123 3.54 -2.50 16.67
CA ILE A 123 4.64 -1.74 17.29
C ILE A 123 4.67 -0.37 16.62
N GLU A 124 4.29 0.66 17.37
CA GLU A 124 4.35 2.04 16.91
C GLU A 124 5.79 2.59 17.02
N ASN A 125 6.12 3.58 16.19
CA ASN A 125 7.43 4.22 16.15
C ASN A 125 8.62 3.25 16.04
N ASN A 126 8.42 2.15 15.31
CA ASN A 126 9.44 1.13 15.11
C ASN A 126 10.58 1.61 14.18
N HIS A 127 10.28 2.52 13.26
CA HIS A 127 11.22 3.04 12.26
C HIS A 127 10.82 4.44 11.82
N ALA A 128 11.71 5.13 11.09
CA ALA A 128 11.45 6.47 10.58
C ALA A 128 10.24 6.47 9.61
N PRO A 129 9.23 7.33 9.83
CA PRO A 129 8.07 7.43 8.95
C PRO A 129 8.44 8.15 7.63
N ILE A 130 7.85 7.71 6.51
CA ILE A 130 7.95 8.39 5.22
C ILE A 130 6.85 9.44 5.08
N VAL A 131 5.68 9.19 5.69
CA VAL A 131 4.48 10.02 5.59
C VAL A 131 4.01 10.44 6.97
N SER A 132 3.44 11.65 7.10
CA SER A 132 2.88 12.11 8.35
C SER A 132 1.62 11.31 8.73
N ARG A 133 1.38 11.15 10.05
CA ARG A 133 0.16 10.51 10.56
C ARG A 133 -1.10 11.20 10.06
N LYS A 134 -1.07 12.54 9.97
CA LYS A 134 -2.19 13.37 9.50
C LYS A 134 -2.56 13.03 8.04
N ASP A 135 -1.56 12.96 7.15
CA ASP A 135 -1.81 12.67 5.74
C ASP A 135 -2.29 11.23 5.55
N PHE A 136 -1.71 10.29 6.29
CA PHE A 136 -2.17 8.91 6.29
C PHE A 136 -3.63 8.80 6.71
N ASP A 137 -4.02 9.40 7.84
CA ASP A 137 -5.39 9.35 8.35
C ASP A 137 -6.38 10.04 7.38
N THR A 138 -5.96 11.13 6.74
CA THR A 138 -6.75 11.80 5.70
C THR A 138 -6.98 10.85 4.52
N VAL A 139 -5.94 10.18 4.06
CA VAL A 139 -6.05 9.20 2.97
C VAL A 139 -6.96 8.03 3.35
N GLN A 140 -6.89 7.53 4.60
CA GLN A 140 -7.82 6.46 5.03
C GLN A 140 -9.28 6.92 4.96
N LYS A 141 -9.59 8.15 5.38
CA LYS A 141 -10.94 8.73 5.27
C LYS A 141 -11.38 8.84 3.81
N VAL A 142 -10.52 9.35 2.93
CA VAL A 142 -10.83 9.46 1.49
C VAL A 142 -11.02 8.07 0.85
N LEU A 143 -10.26 7.06 1.26
CA LEU A 143 -10.42 5.69 0.76
C LEU A 143 -11.69 4.98 1.28
N ALA A 144 -12.25 5.45 2.39
CA ALA A 144 -13.49 4.93 2.93
C ALA A 144 -14.73 5.48 2.20
N LEU A 145 -14.61 6.64 1.54
CA LEU A 145 -15.68 7.20 0.71
C LEU A 145 -15.90 6.31 -0.53
N ASP A 146 -17.15 6.04 -0.84
CA ASP A 146 -17.51 5.33 -2.08
C ASP A 146 -17.49 6.32 -3.25
N THR A 147 -16.38 6.33 -3.98
CA THR A 147 -16.16 7.20 -5.14
C THR A 147 -16.26 6.41 -6.45
N ARG A 148 -17.02 5.31 -6.48
CA ARG A 148 -17.23 4.55 -7.72
C ARG A 148 -17.96 5.43 -8.73
N ARG A 149 -17.44 5.47 -9.97
CA ARG A 149 -18.10 6.16 -11.09
C ARG A 149 -19.23 5.27 -11.62
N SER A 150 -20.34 5.89 -12.01
CA SER A 150 -21.33 5.23 -12.85
C SER A 150 -20.68 4.84 -14.19
N PRO A 151 -21.04 3.69 -14.78
CA PRO A 151 -20.50 3.27 -16.08
C PRO A 151 -20.70 4.30 -17.21
N ASP A 152 -21.73 5.14 -17.09
CA ASP A 152 -22.14 6.10 -18.10
C ASP A 152 -21.67 7.56 -17.80
N GLU A 153 -20.91 7.79 -16.72
CA GLU A 153 -20.45 9.12 -16.33
C GLU A 153 -18.91 9.22 -16.31
N GLU A 154 -18.38 10.26 -16.97
CA GLU A 154 -16.94 10.55 -16.99
C GLU A 154 -16.41 11.12 -15.65
N SER A 155 -17.29 11.70 -14.83
CA SER A 155 -16.94 12.34 -13.55
C SER A 155 -17.66 11.70 -12.36
N VAL A 156 -17.00 11.73 -11.20
CA VAL A 156 -17.63 11.34 -9.93
C VAL A 156 -18.63 12.43 -9.53
N SER A 157 -19.86 12.05 -9.17
CA SER A 157 -20.85 13.00 -8.64
C SER A 157 -20.31 13.69 -7.39
N LEU A 158 -20.65 14.99 -7.22
CA LEU A 158 -20.25 15.81 -6.06
C LEU A 158 -20.65 15.18 -4.71
N PHE A 159 -21.75 14.42 -4.69
CA PHE A 159 -22.28 13.79 -3.49
C PHE A 159 -21.98 12.29 -3.38
N SER A 160 -21.15 11.75 -4.27
CA SER A 160 -20.79 10.34 -4.25
C SER A 160 -20.08 9.97 -2.94
N GLY A 161 -20.64 9.01 -2.21
CA GLY A 161 -20.14 8.58 -0.90
C GLY A 161 -20.55 9.49 0.28
N MET A 162 -21.35 10.53 0.04
CA MET A 162 -21.84 11.44 1.08
C MET A 162 -23.34 11.28 1.35
N VAL A 163 -24.08 10.60 0.48
CA VAL A 163 -25.52 10.39 0.62
C VAL A 163 -25.75 8.99 1.17
N PHE A 164 -26.42 8.92 2.30
CA PHE A 164 -26.81 7.68 2.96
C PHE A 164 -28.33 7.63 3.09
N CYS A 165 -28.89 6.43 2.98
CA CYS A 165 -30.30 6.22 3.28
C CYS A 165 -30.54 6.42 4.78
N GLY A 166 -31.57 7.20 5.15
CA GLY A 166 -31.92 7.43 6.55
C GLY A 166 -32.60 6.24 7.24
N ASP A 167 -33.10 5.29 6.46
CA ASP A 167 -33.89 4.15 6.96
C ASP A 167 -33.10 2.84 7.00
N CYS A 168 -31.95 2.77 6.36
CA CYS A 168 -31.09 1.56 6.32
C CYS A 168 -29.62 1.91 6.57
#